data_7b1367b3f57efc83845490c642c78737
#
_entry.id   7b1367b3f57efc83845490c642c78737
#
_cell.length_a   1.000
_cell.length_b   1.000
_cell.length_c   1.000
_cell.angle_alpha   90.00
_cell.angle_beta   90.00
_cell.angle_gamma   90.00
#
_symmetry.space_group_name_H-M   'P 1'
#
loop_
_entity.id
_entity.type
_entity.pdbx_description
1 polymer ?
#
loop_
_entity_poly.entity_id
_entity_poly.type
_entity_poly.pdbx_seq_one_letter_code
_entity_poly.pdbx_strand_id
1 'polypeptide(L)' 'ELEVLKLFAEGMTNQEIADKLFISIRTVESHKNHIMARLELKTTVDLVKFAIRNNIVLL' A
#
# COMPACT_ATOMS: atom_id res chain seq x y z
N GLU A 1 8.10 -3.32 -1.08
CA GLU A 1 6.84 -3.27 -0.33
C GLU A 1 6.57 -1.90 0.32
N LEU A 2 7.60 -1.25 0.80
CA LEU A 2 7.44 0.08 1.38
C LEU A 2 6.92 1.08 0.34
N GLU A 3 7.39 0.98 -0.88
CA GLU A 3 6.95 1.86 -1.96
C GLU A 3 5.47 1.64 -2.28
N VAL A 4 5.02 0.38 -2.31
CA VAL A 4 3.61 0.06 -2.52
C VAL A 4 2.76 0.63 -1.39
N LEU A 5 3.21 0.50 -0.14
CA LEU A 5 2.52 1.06 1.02
C LEU A 5 2.37 2.58 0.88
N LYS A 6 3.43 3.25 0.49
CA LYS A 6 3.43 4.69 0.31
C LYS A 6 2.41 5.12 -0.75
N LEU A 7 2.38 4.41 -1.88
CA LEU A 7 1.47 4.76 -2.97
C LEU A 7 0.00 4.54 -2.58
N PHE A 8 -0.29 3.48 -1.83
CA PHE A 8 -1.63 3.28 -1.30
C PHE A 8 -2.04 4.42 -0.37
N ALA A 9 -1.12 4.84 0.50
CA ALA A 9 -1.39 5.91 1.44
C ALA A 9 -1.60 7.25 0.73
N GLU A 10 -1.03 7.41 -0.47
CA GLU A 10 -1.24 8.59 -1.29
C GLU A 10 -2.58 8.57 -2.04
N GLY A 11 -3.34 7.49 -1.90
CA GLY A 11 -4.66 7.40 -2.49
C GLY A 11 -4.71 6.72 -3.86
N MET A 12 -3.61 6.10 -4.30
CA MET A 12 -3.59 5.44 -5.61
C MET A 12 -4.34 4.12 -5.55
N THR A 13 -5.01 3.80 -6.66
CA THR A 13 -5.69 2.51 -6.80
C THR A 13 -4.67 1.43 -7.16
N ASN A 14 -5.08 0.16 -7.05
CA ASN A 14 -4.23 -0.97 -7.44
C ASN A 14 -3.77 -0.83 -8.89
N GLN A 15 -4.69 -0.41 -9.79
CA GLN A 15 -4.37 -0.26 -11.20
C GLN A 15 -3.32 0.84 -11.40
N GLU A 16 -3.49 1.97 -10.72
CA GLU A 16 -2.56 3.08 -10.83
C GLU A 16 -1.17 2.69 -10.34
N ILE A 17 -1.11 1.95 -9.23
CA ILE A 17 0.17 1.49 -8.69
C ILE A 17 0.84 0.51 -9.66
N ALA A 18 0.04 -0.43 -10.20
CA ALA A 18 0.56 -1.41 -11.16
C ALA A 18 1.15 -0.71 -12.38
N ASP A 19 0.45 0.30 -12.90
CA ASP A 19 0.92 1.06 -14.05
C ASP A 19 2.20 1.84 -13.74
N LYS A 20 2.24 2.45 -12.56
CA LYS A 20 3.40 3.26 -12.18
C LYS A 20 4.65 2.41 -11.98
N LEU A 21 4.51 1.24 -11.41
CA LEU A 21 5.65 0.38 -11.08
C LEU A 21 5.94 -0.66 -12.18
N PHE A 22 5.15 -0.66 -13.26
CA PHE A 22 5.31 -1.61 -14.37
C PHE A 22 5.22 -3.06 -13.90
N ILE A 23 4.24 -3.35 -13.04
CA ILE A 23 3.96 -4.69 -12.55
C ILE A 23 2.48 -4.99 -12.73
N SER A 24 2.09 -6.25 -12.54
CA SER A 24 0.69 -6.64 -12.68
C SER A 24 -0.12 -6.22 -11.46
N ILE A 25 -1.43 -6.08 -11.64
CA ILE A 25 -2.35 -5.81 -10.52
C ILE A 25 -2.24 -6.91 -9.47
N ARG A 26 -2.11 -8.17 -9.92
CA ARG A 26 -1.96 -9.30 -9.01
C ARG A 26 -0.72 -9.14 -8.12
N THR A 27 0.38 -8.65 -8.69
CA THR A 27 1.59 -8.40 -7.91
C THR A 27 1.37 -7.30 -6.88
N VAL A 28 0.64 -6.23 -7.25
CA VAL A 28 0.30 -5.16 -6.29
C VAL A 28 -0.53 -5.73 -5.14
N GLU A 29 -1.54 -6.54 -5.45
CA GLU A 29 -2.38 -7.15 -4.43
C GLU A 29 -1.58 -8.07 -3.51
N SER A 30 -0.62 -8.82 -4.08
CA SER A 30 0.24 -9.69 -3.31
C SER A 30 1.09 -8.89 -2.32
N HIS A 31 1.68 -7.78 -2.78
CA HIS A 31 2.46 -6.89 -1.90
C HIS A 31 1.59 -6.33 -0.78
N LYS A 32 0.39 -5.88 -1.13
CA LYS A 32 -0.54 -5.33 -0.15
C LYS A 32 -0.90 -6.37 0.91
N ASN A 33 -1.22 -7.60 0.47
CA ASN A 33 -1.59 -8.67 1.39
C ASN A 33 -0.42 -9.03 2.32
N HIS A 34 0.80 -9.05 1.81
CA HIS A 34 1.98 -9.32 2.62
C HIS A 34 2.20 -8.24 3.66
N ILE A 35 2.05 -6.97 3.28
CA ILE A 35 2.19 -5.84 4.20
C ILE A 35 1.15 -5.94 5.30
N MET A 36 -0.10 -6.16 4.93
CA MET A 36 -1.20 -6.21 5.90
C MET A 36 -1.02 -7.39 6.86
N ALA A 37 -0.60 -8.54 6.36
CA ALA A 37 -0.37 -9.72 7.21
C ALA A 37 0.79 -9.48 8.18
N ARG A 38 1.87 -8.88 7.70
CA ARG A 38 3.05 -8.62 8.54
C ARG A 38 2.74 -7.62 9.65
N LEU A 39 1.93 -6.62 9.36
CA LEU A 39 1.58 -5.56 10.31
C LEU A 39 0.29 -5.84 11.05
N GLU A 40 -0.34 -6.98 10.79
CA GLU A 40 -1.59 -7.39 11.42
C GLU A 40 -2.71 -6.38 11.20
N LEU A 41 -2.73 -5.78 10.00
CA LEU A 41 -3.76 -4.82 9.62
C LEU A 41 -4.93 -5.55 8.97
N LYS A 42 -6.15 -5.08 9.22
CA LYS A 42 -7.35 -5.77 8.75
C LYS A 42 -7.99 -5.10 7.53
N THR A 43 -7.78 -3.80 7.35
CA THR A 43 -8.42 -3.07 6.25
C THR A 43 -7.42 -2.12 5.60
N THR A 44 -7.78 -1.65 4.38
CA THR A 44 -6.98 -0.64 3.69
C THR A 44 -6.92 0.66 4.48
N VAL A 45 -7.99 0.99 5.21
CA VAL A 45 -8.02 2.18 6.07
C VAL A 45 -6.96 2.06 7.16
N ASP A 46 -6.82 0.88 7.76
CA ASP A 46 -5.79 0.64 8.77
C ASP A 46 -4.40 0.81 8.16
N LEU A 47 -4.20 0.37 6.93
CA LEU A 47 -2.94 0.50 6.22
C LEU A 47 -2.58 1.97 6.04
N VAL A 48 -3.53 2.80 5.60
CA VAL A 48 -3.32 4.24 5.43
C VAL A 48 -3.00 4.90 6.77
N LYS A 49 -3.73 4.56 7.82
CA LYS A 49 -3.47 5.10 9.15
C LYS A 49 -2.08 4.74 9.64
N PHE A 50 -1.65 3.51 9.38
CA PHE A 50 -0.31 3.07 9.75
C PHE A 50 0.75 3.92 9.05
N ALA A 51 0.58 4.15 7.75
CA ALA A 51 1.53 4.93 6.97
C ALA A 51 1.64 6.37 7.50
N ILE A 52 0.51 6.99 7.80
CA ILE A 52 0.49 8.35 8.33
C ILE A 52 1.16 8.41 9.71
N ARG A 53 0.82 7.47 10.58
CA ARG A 53 1.34 7.43 11.94
C ARG A 53 2.87 7.27 11.96
N ASN A 54 3.42 6.56 10.98
CA ASN A 54 4.85 6.29 10.92
C ASN A 54 5.58 7.23 9.96
N ASN A 55 4.95 8.31 9.54
CA ASN A 55 5.55 9.34 8.68
C ASN A 55 6.04 8.79 7.34
N ILE A 56 5.39 7.73 6.84
CA ILE A 56 5.70 7.18 5.52
C ILE A 56 5.13 8.09 4.45
N VAL A 57 3.99 8.74 4.75
CA VAL A 57 3.35 9.72 3.89
C VAL A 57 3.07 10.98 4.70
N LEU A 58 3.35 12.14 4.10
CA LEU A 58 3.03 13.43 4.70
C LEU A 58 1.70 13.92 4.14
N LEU A 59 0.83 14.33 5.02
CA LEU A 59 -0.44 14.93 4.63
C LEU A 59 -0.31 16.43 4.52
#